data_f93750a80b2f96057fd6d9cd87d00d19
#
_entry.id   f93750a80b2f96057fd6d9cd87d00d19
#
_cell.length_a   1.000
_cell.length_b   1.000
_cell.length_c   1.000
_cell.angle_alpha   90.00
_cell.angle_beta   90.00
_cell.angle_gamma   90.00
#
_symmetry.space_group_name_H-M   'P 1'
#
loop_
_entity.id
_entity.type
_entity.pdbx_description
1 polymer ?
#
loop_
_entity_poly.entity_id
_entity_poly.type
_entity_poly.pdbx_seq_one_letter_code
_entity_poly.pdbx_strand_id
1 'polypeptide(L)'
;VVADHPFGAGGFGYNFLSPRYVPENQLSKGGLRAVHSTWFQTLSELGYVGLGVFLCLLYSTFAALHKARKHLAATGNHVLIVQSHALSASLLAFLTAGTFIDRLWAEGLYWILVFSAIFVNLYQTRSLHLEVAKPIGEPLATTNSGDPAHPGKADSSQTPRPRIYRRPRPSSK
;
A
#
# COMPACT_ATOMS: atom_id res chain seq x y z
N VAL A 1 31.08 -7.15 14.61
CA VAL A 1 29.79 -7.52 15.27
C VAL A 1 29.04 -8.51 14.41
N VAL A 2 28.64 -8.17 13.17
CA VAL A 2 27.78 -9.04 12.32
C VAL A 2 28.47 -10.36 11.97
N ALA A 3 29.78 -10.32 11.70
CA ALA A 3 30.54 -11.52 11.39
C ALA A 3 30.59 -12.50 12.58
N ASP A 4 30.65 -11.97 13.81
CA ASP A 4 30.72 -12.77 15.03
C ASP A 4 29.34 -13.19 15.55
N HIS A 5 28.28 -12.42 15.13
CA HIS A 5 26.90 -12.65 15.53
C HIS A 5 25.99 -12.71 14.30
N PRO A 6 26.05 -13.78 13.47
CA PRO A 6 25.27 -13.87 12.21
C PRO A 6 23.75 -13.90 12.43
N PHE A 7 23.30 -14.31 13.62
CA PHE A 7 21.89 -14.30 14.04
C PHE A 7 21.49 -13.02 14.80
N GLY A 8 22.42 -12.05 14.88
CA GLY A 8 22.25 -10.80 15.61
C GLY A 8 22.70 -10.85 17.06
N ALA A 9 22.90 -9.66 17.62
CA ALA A 9 23.34 -9.48 19.00
C ALA A 9 22.18 -9.23 19.99
N GLY A 10 20.93 -9.33 19.49
CA GLY A 10 19.74 -9.00 20.28
C GLY A 10 19.43 -7.51 20.32
N GLY A 11 18.27 -7.16 20.89
CA GLY A 11 17.82 -5.77 21.00
C GLY A 11 18.83 -4.91 21.77
N PHE A 12 19.21 -3.79 21.17
CA PHE A 12 20.28 -2.89 21.67
C PHE A 12 21.66 -3.53 21.81
N GLY A 13 21.85 -4.76 21.32
CA GLY A 13 23.09 -5.51 21.47
C GLY A 13 24.31 -4.81 20.90
N TYR A 14 24.15 -4.05 19.80
CA TYR A 14 25.24 -3.23 19.26
C TYR A 14 25.74 -2.20 20.27
N ASN A 15 24.85 -1.55 21.00
CA ASN A 15 25.23 -0.53 21.99
C ASN A 15 26.14 -1.13 23.07
N PHE A 16 25.80 -2.32 23.57
CA PHE A 16 26.58 -3.02 24.59
C PHE A 16 27.89 -3.58 24.06
N LEU A 17 27.91 -3.99 22.79
CA LEU A 17 29.10 -4.56 22.15
C LEU A 17 30.02 -3.48 21.54
N SER A 18 29.55 -2.24 21.39
CA SER A 18 30.31 -1.17 20.75
C SER A 18 31.68 -0.92 21.35
N PRO A 19 31.94 -1.01 22.69
CA PRO A 19 33.25 -0.84 23.24
C PRO A 19 34.29 -1.89 22.77
N ARG A 20 33.83 -3.06 22.35
CA ARG A 20 34.69 -4.13 21.84
C ARG A 20 35.17 -3.93 20.41
N TYR A 21 34.38 -3.19 19.61
CA TYR A 21 34.57 -3.06 18.14
C TYR A 21 34.93 -1.66 17.70
N VAL A 22 34.72 -0.66 18.54
CA VAL A 22 34.92 0.76 18.23
C VAL A 22 36.06 1.33 19.10
N PRO A 23 37.01 2.06 18.53
CA PRO A 23 38.07 2.73 19.28
C PRO A 23 37.48 3.70 20.33
N GLU A 24 38.16 3.78 21.50
CA GLU A 24 37.68 4.58 22.64
C GLU A 24 37.39 6.06 22.29
N ASN A 25 38.20 6.64 21.39
CA ASN A 25 38.05 8.04 20.94
C ASN A 25 36.76 8.26 20.11
N GLN A 26 36.07 7.21 19.68
CA GLN A 26 34.83 7.28 18.93
C GLN A 26 33.61 6.87 19.76
N LEU A 27 33.80 6.44 20.98
CA LEU A 27 32.71 6.16 21.92
C LEU A 27 32.16 7.48 22.50
N SER A 28 30.86 7.48 22.84
CA SER A 28 30.25 8.58 23.56
C SER A 28 30.79 8.67 25.01
N LYS A 29 30.50 9.75 25.72
CA LYS A 29 30.92 9.94 27.13
C LYS A 29 30.46 8.81 28.06
N GLY A 30 29.48 8.00 27.67
CA GLY A 30 29.03 6.81 28.40
C GLY A 30 29.65 5.50 27.93
N GLY A 31 30.67 5.54 27.05
CA GLY A 31 31.33 4.32 26.53
C GLY A 31 30.48 3.54 25.53
N LEU A 32 29.34 4.03 25.12
CA LEU A 32 28.41 3.35 24.21
C LEU A 32 28.30 4.12 22.89
N ARG A 33 28.02 3.42 21.81
CA ARG A 33 27.73 4.03 20.50
C ARG A 33 26.48 3.44 19.89
N ALA A 34 25.56 4.30 19.48
CA ALA A 34 24.34 3.92 18.75
C ALA A 34 24.63 3.77 17.25
N VAL A 35 23.87 2.92 16.59
CA VAL A 35 23.83 2.82 15.13
C VAL A 35 22.86 3.89 14.62
N HIS A 36 23.33 4.79 13.75
CA HIS A 36 22.50 5.83 13.15
C HIS A 36 21.94 5.37 11.78
N SER A 37 21.44 4.14 11.70
CA SER A 37 20.78 3.61 10.50
C SER A 37 19.94 2.41 10.88
N THR A 38 18.66 2.42 10.50
CA THR A 38 17.72 1.31 10.71
C THR A 38 18.20 0.02 10.04
N TRP A 39 18.85 0.11 8.89
CA TRP A 39 19.37 -1.05 8.15
C TRP A 39 20.50 -1.75 8.92
N PHE A 40 21.48 -0.97 9.36
CA PHE A 40 22.58 -1.50 10.15
C PHE A 40 22.12 -1.94 11.54
N GLN A 41 21.15 -1.25 12.14
CA GLN A 41 20.53 -1.66 13.38
C GLN A 41 19.86 -3.03 13.22
N THR A 42 19.01 -3.19 12.20
CA THR A 42 18.35 -4.47 11.90
C THR A 42 19.38 -5.60 11.71
N LEU A 43 20.43 -5.32 10.93
CA LEU A 43 21.47 -6.30 10.66
C LEU A 43 22.29 -6.66 11.92
N SER A 44 22.62 -5.70 12.77
CA SER A 44 23.41 -5.94 13.98
C SER A 44 22.62 -6.58 15.11
N GLU A 45 21.34 -6.23 15.25
CA GLU A 45 20.49 -6.73 16.34
C GLU A 45 19.78 -8.04 15.99
N LEU A 46 19.28 -8.17 14.74
CA LEU A 46 18.51 -9.34 14.29
C LEU A 46 19.28 -10.25 13.32
N GLY A 47 20.49 -9.85 12.92
CA GLY A 47 21.33 -10.62 12.02
C GLY A 47 20.82 -10.69 10.59
N TYR A 48 21.42 -11.58 9.80
CA TYR A 48 21.03 -11.77 8.39
C TYR A 48 19.61 -12.32 8.25
N VAL A 49 19.20 -13.19 9.15
CA VAL A 49 17.84 -13.78 9.12
C VAL A 49 16.80 -12.70 9.41
N GLY A 50 17.00 -11.89 10.44
CA GLY A 50 16.08 -10.81 10.77
C GLY A 50 16.02 -9.73 9.69
N LEU A 51 17.15 -9.38 9.08
CA LEU A 51 17.17 -8.48 7.93
C LEU A 51 16.39 -9.07 6.75
N GLY A 52 16.56 -10.37 6.46
CA GLY A 52 15.81 -11.06 5.41
C GLY A 52 14.30 -11.01 5.63
N VAL A 53 13.85 -11.33 6.85
CA VAL A 53 12.44 -11.24 7.23
C VAL A 53 11.92 -9.80 7.11
N PHE A 54 12.69 -8.82 7.56
CA PHE A 54 12.34 -7.40 7.44
C PHE A 54 12.17 -6.96 5.98
N LEU A 55 13.10 -7.33 5.10
CA LEU A 55 13.01 -7.05 3.67
C LEU A 55 11.82 -7.76 3.01
N CYS A 56 11.54 -9.02 3.36
CA CYS A 56 10.37 -9.75 2.90
C CYS A 56 9.06 -9.06 3.32
N LEU A 57 8.99 -8.56 4.55
CA LEU A 57 7.83 -7.82 5.07
C LEU A 57 7.61 -6.53 4.27
N LEU A 58 8.65 -5.75 4.03
CA LEU A 58 8.58 -4.54 3.21
C LEU A 58 8.15 -4.84 1.78
N TYR A 59 8.79 -5.82 1.15
CA TYR A 59 8.47 -6.24 -0.21
C TYR A 59 7.01 -6.70 -0.33
N SER A 60 6.54 -7.55 0.58
CA SER A 60 5.15 -8.04 0.58
C SER A 60 4.15 -6.91 0.72
N THR A 61 4.44 -5.91 1.56
CA THR A 61 3.60 -4.72 1.74
C THR A 61 3.51 -3.90 0.45
N PHE A 62 4.65 -3.61 -0.20
CA PHE A 62 4.66 -2.89 -1.48
C PHE A 62 3.95 -3.68 -2.59
N ALA A 63 4.18 -4.99 -2.67
CA ALA A 63 3.54 -5.86 -3.66
C ALA A 63 2.01 -5.89 -3.47
N ALA A 64 1.54 -5.99 -2.21
CA ALA A 64 0.12 -5.98 -1.89
C ALA A 64 -0.55 -4.64 -2.25
N LEU A 65 0.08 -3.50 -1.92
CA LEU A 65 -0.41 -2.17 -2.30
C LEU A 65 -0.40 -1.97 -3.82
N HIS A 66 0.63 -2.47 -4.51
CA HIS A 66 0.69 -2.41 -5.97
C HIS A 66 -0.40 -3.25 -6.64
N LYS A 67 -0.63 -4.48 -6.15
CA LYS A 67 -1.72 -5.34 -6.63
C LYS A 67 -3.09 -4.69 -6.40
N ALA A 68 -3.33 -4.13 -5.21
CA ALA A 68 -4.57 -3.41 -4.91
C ALA A 68 -4.80 -2.24 -5.88
N ARG A 69 -3.78 -1.44 -6.20
CA ARG A 69 -3.87 -0.33 -7.16
C ARG A 69 -4.29 -0.76 -8.57
N LYS A 70 -3.74 -1.87 -9.07
CA LYS A 70 -4.13 -2.39 -10.39
C LYS A 70 -5.61 -2.71 -10.46
N HIS A 71 -6.16 -3.34 -9.44
CA HIS A 71 -7.58 -3.64 -9.38
C HIS A 71 -8.45 -2.38 -9.19
N LEU A 72 -8.01 -1.46 -8.33
CA LEU A 72 -8.72 -0.18 -8.10
C LEU A 72 -8.76 0.69 -9.36
N ALA A 73 -7.73 0.66 -10.19
CA ALA A 73 -7.71 1.35 -11.47
C ALA A 73 -8.81 0.84 -12.42
N ALA A 74 -9.09 -0.46 -12.40
CA ALA A 74 -10.17 -1.05 -13.19
C ALA A 74 -11.57 -0.65 -12.69
N THR A 75 -11.72 -0.33 -11.41
CA THR A 75 -13.02 0.08 -10.82
C THR A 75 -13.25 1.60 -10.83
N GLY A 76 -12.25 2.39 -11.25
CA GLY A 76 -12.34 3.85 -11.34
C GLY A 76 -12.42 4.59 -10.00
N ASN A 77 -12.08 3.94 -8.88
CA ASN A 77 -12.15 4.55 -7.55
C ASN A 77 -10.88 5.38 -7.25
N HIS A 78 -10.85 6.62 -7.69
CA HIS A 78 -9.71 7.53 -7.56
C HIS A 78 -9.30 7.78 -6.09
N VAL A 79 -10.24 7.83 -5.16
CA VAL A 79 -9.94 8.08 -3.73
C VAL A 79 -9.08 6.97 -3.15
N LEU A 80 -9.46 5.70 -3.38
CA LEU A 80 -8.69 4.56 -2.89
C LEU A 80 -7.33 4.42 -3.59
N ILE A 81 -7.23 4.81 -4.86
CA ILE A 81 -5.95 4.84 -5.58
C ILE A 81 -5.01 5.84 -4.91
N VAL A 82 -5.49 7.07 -4.62
CA VAL A 82 -4.70 8.10 -3.92
C VAL A 82 -4.27 7.63 -2.54
N GLN A 83 -5.16 7.00 -1.76
CA GLN A 83 -4.82 6.46 -0.44
C GLN A 83 -3.72 5.38 -0.53
N SER A 84 -3.78 4.49 -1.51
CA SER A 84 -2.73 3.48 -1.73
C SER A 84 -1.38 4.11 -2.11
N HIS A 85 -1.38 5.19 -2.89
CA HIS A 85 -0.16 5.95 -3.18
C HIS A 85 0.38 6.64 -1.93
N ALA A 86 -0.49 7.24 -1.11
CA ALA A 86 -0.11 7.89 0.13
C ALA A 86 0.57 6.90 1.11
N LEU A 87 0.01 5.69 1.29
CA LEU A 87 0.62 4.64 2.11
C LEU A 87 1.99 4.22 1.58
N SER A 88 2.12 4.04 0.26
CA SER A 88 3.42 3.70 -0.35
C SER A 88 4.45 4.83 -0.18
N ALA A 89 4.03 6.08 -0.37
CA ALA A 89 4.90 7.25 -0.18
C ALA A 89 5.33 7.42 1.28
N SER A 90 4.42 7.21 2.24
CA SER A 90 4.73 7.24 3.68
C SER A 90 5.76 6.18 4.06
N LEU A 91 5.62 4.96 3.53
CA LEU A 91 6.57 3.89 3.77
C LEU A 91 7.95 4.22 3.17
N LEU A 92 8.00 4.72 1.93
CA LEU A 92 9.25 5.15 1.29
C LEU A 92 9.92 6.29 2.06
N ALA A 93 9.16 7.30 2.48
CA ALA A 93 9.67 8.41 3.27
C ALA A 93 10.27 7.93 4.61
N PHE A 94 9.57 7.00 5.30
CA PHE A 94 10.06 6.41 6.54
C PHE A 94 11.36 5.62 6.31
N LEU A 95 11.44 4.80 5.26
CA LEU A 95 12.64 4.02 4.95
C LEU A 95 13.81 4.90 4.55
N THR A 96 13.56 5.99 3.83
CA THR A 96 14.58 6.99 3.47
C THR A 96 15.12 7.67 4.73
N ALA A 97 14.25 8.13 5.63
CA ALA A 97 14.66 8.68 6.93
C ALA A 97 15.42 7.66 7.77
N GLY A 98 14.97 6.40 7.78
CA GLY A 98 15.61 5.28 8.48
C GLY A 98 17.02 4.94 7.99
N THR A 99 17.42 5.43 6.82
CA THR A 99 18.81 5.28 6.34
C THR A 99 19.79 6.08 7.20
N PHE A 100 19.33 7.21 7.75
CA PHE A 100 20.16 8.14 8.52
C PHE A 100 19.88 8.13 10.02
N ILE A 101 18.82 7.46 10.45
CA ILE A 101 18.38 7.43 11.85
C ILE A 101 18.00 5.99 12.22
N ASP A 102 18.33 5.58 13.43
CA ASP A 102 17.90 4.30 14.01
C ASP A 102 16.41 4.38 14.41
N ARG A 103 15.55 3.75 13.63
CA ARG A 103 14.10 3.76 13.82
C ARG A 103 13.47 2.36 13.77
N LEU A 104 14.28 1.30 13.94
CA LEU A 104 13.80 -0.07 13.93
C LEU A 104 12.67 -0.29 14.96
N TRP A 105 12.83 0.27 16.16
CA TRP A 105 11.89 0.16 17.26
C TRP A 105 10.86 1.32 17.29
N ALA A 106 10.87 2.20 16.29
CA ALA A 106 9.90 3.29 16.22
C ALA A 106 8.53 2.76 15.81
N GLU A 107 7.52 3.09 16.59
CA GLU A 107 6.13 2.67 16.36
C GLU A 107 5.59 3.08 14.99
N GLY A 108 6.06 4.21 14.45
CA GLY A 108 5.60 4.75 13.17
C GLY A 108 5.72 3.78 11.99
N LEU A 109 6.78 2.96 11.93
CA LEU A 109 6.93 1.93 10.90
C LEU A 109 5.80 0.91 10.98
N TYR A 110 5.55 0.39 12.17
CA TYR A 110 4.55 -0.65 12.40
C TYR A 110 3.14 -0.15 12.14
N TRP A 111 2.84 1.11 12.50
CA TRP A 111 1.57 1.74 12.15
C TRP A 111 1.35 1.83 10.64
N ILE A 112 2.36 2.24 9.87
CA ILE A 112 2.26 2.28 8.39
C ILE A 112 2.02 0.88 7.82
N LEU A 113 2.69 -0.14 8.34
CA LEU A 113 2.49 -1.54 7.91
C LEU A 113 1.08 -2.03 8.24
N VAL A 114 0.59 -1.76 9.46
CA VAL A 114 -0.77 -2.12 9.89
C VAL A 114 -1.82 -1.42 9.04
N PHE A 115 -1.71 -0.11 8.81
CA PHE A 115 -2.64 0.61 7.94
C PHE A 115 -2.63 0.08 6.51
N SER A 116 -1.46 -0.29 5.98
CA SER A 116 -1.34 -0.90 4.66
C SER A 116 -2.05 -2.27 4.62
N ALA A 117 -1.89 -3.10 5.65
CA ALA A 117 -2.55 -4.40 5.75
C ALA A 117 -4.07 -4.25 5.88
N ILE A 118 -4.55 -3.32 6.71
CA ILE A 118 -5.98 -3.01 6.86
C ILE A 118 -6.56 -2.54 5.51
N PHE A 119 -5.88 -1.62 4.83
CA PHE A 119 -6.32 -1.12 3.52
C PHE A 119 -6.48 -2.25 2.51
N VAL A 120 -5.47 -3.13 2.40
CA VAL A 120 -5.52 -4.27 1.47
C VAL A 120 -6.62 -5.25 1.84
N ASN A 121 -6.82 -5.53 3.13
CA ASN A 121 -7.86 -6.45 3.61
C ASN A 121 -9.27 -5.91 3.34
N LEU A 122 -9.53 -4.65 3.67
CA LEU A 122 -10.83 -3.99 3.40
C LEU A 122 -11.16 -3.99 1.91
N TYR A 123 -10.16 -3.75 1.07
CA TYR A 123 -10.34 -3.81 -0.37
C TYR A 123 -10.69 -5.22 -0.85
N GLN A 124 -9.98 -6.26 -0.39
CA GLN A 124 -10.26 -7.65 -0.76
C GLN A 124 -11.65 -8.11 -0.30
N THR A 125 -12.03 -7.80 0.92
CA THR A 125 -13.35 -8.13 1.46
C THR A 125 -14.47 -7.48 0.66
N ARG A 126 -14.31 -6.22 0.27
CA ARG A 126 -15.28 -5.49 -0.54
C ARG A 126 -15.43 -6.07 -1.96
N SER A 127 -14.33 -6.47 -2.58
CA SER A 127 -14.36 -7.11 -3.91
C SER A 127 -15.09 -8.45 -3.89
N LEU A 128 -14.88 -9.26 -2.85
CA LEU A 128 -15.59 -10.53 -2.67
C LEU A 128 -17.10 -10.33 -2.48
N HIS A 129 -17.51 -9.35 -1.69
CA HIS A 129 -18.95 -9.05 -1.53
C HIS A 129 -19.64 -8.59 -2.82
N LEU A 130 -18.94 -7.84 -3.67
CA LEU A 130 -19.48 -7.41 -4.96
C LEU A 130 -19.57 -8.57 -5.95
N GLU A 131 -18.67 -9.53 -5.89
CA GLU A 131 -18.68 -10.71 -6.75
C GLU A 131 -19.79 -11.71 -6.35
N VAL A 132 -20.02 -11.87 -5.04
CA VAL A 132 -21.12 -12.70 -4.50
C VAL A 132 -22.50 -12.05 -4.74
N ALA A 133 -22.58 -10.73 -4.76
CA ALA A 133 -23.81 -10.00 -5.01
C ALA A 133 -24.19 -9.92 -6.50
N LYS A 134 -23.35 -10.43 -7.42
CA LYS A 134 -23.71 -10.51 -8.84
C LYS A 134 -24.78 -11.60 -9.00
N PRO A 135 -25.99 -11.25 -9.46
CA PRO A 135 -27.07 -12.24 -9.54
C PRO A 135 -26.65 -13.37 -10.46
N ILE A 136 -26.72 -14.58 -9.92
CA ILE A 136 -26.62 -15.84 -10.69
C ILE A 136 -27.88 -15.90 -11.55
N GLY A 137 -27.81 -15.36 -12.75
CA GLY A 137 -28.95 -15.45 -13.66
C GLY A 137 -29.17 -14.26 -14.56
N GLU A 138 -28.17 -13.84 -15.32
CA GLU A 138 -28.52 -13.34 -16.65
C GLU A 138 -28.62 -14.56 -17.56
N PRO A 139 -29.82 -14.87 -18.07
CA PRO A 139 -29.94 -15.88 -19.11
C PRO A 139 -29.10 -15.41 -20.29
N LEU A 140 -28.23 -16.30 -20.80
CA LEU A 140 -27.63 -16.10 -22.12
C LEU A 140 -28.71 -15.56 -23.02
N ALA A 141 -28.51 -14.33 -23.50
CA ALA A 141 -29.31 -13.81 -24.60
C ALA A 141 -29.19 -14.84 -25.72
N THR A 142 -30.21 -15.63 -25.87
CA THR A 142 -30.41 -16.50 -27.02
C THR A 142 -30.32 -15.58 -28.24
N THR A 143 -29.20 -15.69 -28.95
CA THR A 143 -29.06 -15.23 -30.32
C THR A 143 -30.12 -15.95 -31.13
N ASN A 144 -31.30 -15.38 -31.20
CA ASN A 144 -32.30 -15.73 -32.17
C ASN A 144 -31.84 -15.24 -33.54
N SER A 145 -31.01 -16.08 -34.16
CA SER A 145 -30.75 -16.00 -35.60
C SER A 145 -31.99 -16.53 -36.32
N GLY A 146 -32.64 -15.65 -37.04
CA GLY A 146 -33.55 -16.09 -38.09
C GLY A 146 -34.92 -15.46 -38.00
N ASP A 147 -35.12 -14.31 -38.63
CA ASP A 147 -36.27 -14.20 -39.53
C ASP A 147 -35.98 -13.08 -40.57
N PRO A 148 -36.17 -13.36 -41.84
CA PRO A 148 -35.93 -12.40 -42.91
C PRO A 148 -37.20 -11.61 -43.28
N ALA A 149 -36.98 -10.35 -43.55
CA ALA A 149 -37.75 -9.52 -44.48
C ALA A 149 -39.23 -9.16 -44.15
N HIS A 150 -39.45 -7.93 -43.72
CA HIS A 150 -40.64 -7.20 -44.22
C HIS A 150 -40.24 -5.74 -44.47
N PRO A 151 -40.40 -5.23 -45.71
CA PRO A 151 -40.20 -3.81 -46.01
C PRO A 151 -41.53 -3.04 -45.80
N GLY A 152 -41.55 -2.01 -45.00
CA GLY A 152 -42.75 -1.18 -44.96
C GLY A 152 -42.71 -0.01 -43.99
N LYS A 153 -42.55 1.14 -44.58
CA LYS A 153 -43.05 2.47 -44.16
C LYS A 153 -42.30 3.26 -43.10
N ALA A 154 -41.69 4.31 -43.58
CA ALA A 154 -41.34 5.55 -42.90
C ALA A 154 -42.52 6.08 -42.05
N ASP A 155 -42.23 6.47 -40.82
CA ASP A 155 -42.90 7.62 -40.22
C ASP A 155 -41.89 8.42 -39.37
N SER A 156 -41.94 9.68 -39.65
CA SER A 156 -41.10 10.77 -39.19
C SER A 156 -41.54 11.22 -37.80
N SER A 157 -40.56 11.83 -37.11
CA SER A 157 -40.73 12.78 -36.01
C SER A 157 -40.96 12.21 -34.61
N GLN A 158 -39.95 12.32 -33.82
CA GLN A 158 -39.89 13.11 -32.60
C GLN A 158 -38.66 12.76 -31.77
N THR A 159 -37.60 13.52 -31.93
CA THR A 159 -36.51 13.60 -30.96
C THR A 159 -36.95 14.39 -29.73
N PRO A 160 -36.90 13.82 -28.51
CA PRO A 160 -37.09 14.62 -27.29
C PRO A 160 -35.83 15.48 -27.05
N ARG A 161 -36.04 16.80 -27.01
CA ARG A 161 -34.98 17.76 -26.61
C ARG A 161 -34.53 17.51 -25.17
N PRO A 162 -33.24 17.54 -24.84
CA PRO A 162 -32.76 17.44 -23.47
C PRO A 162 -33.19 18.69 -22.69
N ARG A 163 -33.80 18.47 -21.52
CA ARG A 163 -34.15 19.50 -20.53
C ARG A 163 -32.88 20.11 -19.98
N ILE A 164 -32.60 21.37 -20.32
CA ILE A 164 -31.52 22.16 -19.73
C ILE A 164 -31.92 22.51 -18.30
N TYR A 165 -31.21 21.94 -17.33
CA TYR A 165 -31.36 22.28 -15.92
C TYR A 165 -30.73 23.66 -15.68
N ARG A 166 -31.55 24.71 -15.53
CA ARG A 166 -31.12 26.07 -15.15
C ARG A 166 -30.74 26.06 -13.65
N ARG A 167 -29.48 26.29 -13.33
CA ARG A 167 -29.05 26.62 -11.97
C ARG A 167 -29.69 27.95 -11.52
N PRO A 168 -30.20 28.02 -10.26
CA PRO A 168 -30.65 29.29 -9.68
C PRO A 168 -29.45 30.22 -9.43
N ARG A 169 -29.62 31.51 -9.74
CA ARG A 169 -28.63 32.56 -9.43
C ARG A 169 -28.59 32.81 -7.92
N PRO A 170 -27.40 33.02 -7.31
CA PRO A 170 -27.33 33.51 -5.94
C PRO A 170 -27.83 34.95 -5.88
N SER A 171 -28.74 35.24 -4.91
CA SER A 171 -29.21 36.58 -4.60
C SER A 171 -28.14 37.38 -3.89
N SER A 172 -27.79 38.54 -4.45
CA SER A 172 -26.99 39.55 -3.78
C SER A 172 -27.81 40.20 -2.65
N LYS A 173 -27.30 40.13 -1.44
CA LYS A 173 -27.51 41.11 -0.38
C LYS A 173 -26.18 41.41 0.28
#